data_35c411ca59584c228aa8a1aa191d6a62
#
_entry.id   35c411ca59584c228aa8a1aa191d6a62
#
_cell.length_a   1.000
_cell.length_b   1.000
_cell.length_c   1.000
_cell.angle_alpha   90.00
_cell.angle_beta   90.00
_cell.angle_gamma   90.00
#
_symmetry.space_group_name_H-M   'P 1'
#
loop_
_entity.id
_entity.type
_entity.pdbx_description
1 polymer ?
#
loop_
_entity_poly.entity_id
_entity_poly.type
_entity_poly.pdbx_seq_one_letter_code
_entity_poly.pdbx_strand_id
1 'polypeptide(L)'
;RYFYSCECGAHTNDTMLVFENGDLGNHTLGEWTVSKDSTCVAGGQKTRKCKVCSYTEYEDTDIDSDAHEWEEDYTIDKEPTCTAAGSESIHCSLCDARKDIKEISPKGHDWSEWKTLVEPTITSEGKANRSCNVCGIKEEKALSKLSGKKEWKHDENKHWHVDDNGNIIDADDHEFKWVVDKE
;
A
#
# COMPACT_ATOMS: atom_id res chain seq x y z
N ARG A 1 13.56 9.24 60.02
CA ARG A 1 14.53 9.87 60.91
C ARG A 1 15.84 9.09 60.82
N TYR A 2 16.94 9.73 60.50
CA TYR A 2 18.28 9.13 60.34
C TYR A 2 19.19 9.69 61.45
N PHE A 3 20.07 8.86 61.90
CA PHE A 3 21.05 9.26 62.95
C PHE A 3 22.39 8.55 62.71
N TYR A 4 23.45 9.17 63.16
CA TYR A 4 24.76 8.55 63.13
C TYR A 4 24.86 7.46 64.23
N SER A 5 25.28 6.26 63.82
CA SER A 5 25.60 5.18 64.73
C SER A 5 27.03 4.71 64.55
N CYS A 6 27.65 4.19 65.57
CA CYS A 6 28.93 3.52 65.47
C CYS A 6 28.72 2.01 65.20
N GLU A 7 29.79 1.33 64.77
CA GLU A 7 29.79 -0.14 64.56
C GLU A 7 29.44 -0.92 65.84
N CYS A 8 29.63 -0.34 67.02
CA CYS A 8 29.27 -0.93 68.31
C CYS A 8 27.76 -0.84 68.64
N GLY A 9 26.94 -0.23 67.74
CA GLY A 9 25.51 -0.06 67.92
C GLY A 9 25.10 1.17 68.72
N ALA A 10 26.07 1.96 69.26
CA ALA A 10 25.76 3.23 69.92
C ALA A 10 25.38 4.29 68.90
N HIS A 11 24.38 5.11 69.17
CA HIS A 11 23.90 6.20 68.32
C HIS A 11 23.81 7.49 69.15
N THR A 12 24.02 8.60 68.44
CA THR A 12 23.93 9.90 69.06
C THR A 12 22.50 10.40 69.21
N ASN A 13 22.19 11.06 70.32
CA ASN A 13 20.98 11.84 70.49
C ASN A 13 21.20 13.33 70.23
N ASP A 14 22.38 13.70 69.70
CA ASP A 14 22.66 15.08 69.35
C ASP A 14 21.76 15.49 68.18
N THR A 15 20.95 16.51 68.42
CA THR A 15 19.94 17.01 67.43
C THR A 15 20.61 17.58 66.19
N MET A 16 21.87 17.96 66.24
CA MET A 16 22.63 18.43 65.07
C MET A 16 23.05 17.27 64.13
N LEU A 17 23.01 16.02 64.61
CA LEU A 17 23.39 14.82 63.90
C LEU A 17 22.16 13.90 63.60
N VAL A 18 20.98 14.38 63.88
CA VAL A 18 19.70 13.69 63.60
C VAL A 18 18.99 14.42 62.46
N PHE A 19 18.76 13.73 61.38
CA PHE A 19 18.07 14.28 60.20
C PHE A 19 16.65 13.69 60.15
N GLU A 20 15.65 14.55 59.92
CA GLU A 20 14.31 14.11 59.65
C GLU A 20 14.13 13.75 58.16
N ASN A 21 13.23 12.82 57.93
CA ASN A 21 12.97 12.33 56.59
C ASN A 21 12.49 13.49 55.69
N GLY A 22 13.24 13.80 54.63
CA GLY A 22 12.92 14.89 53.70
C GLY A 22 14.04 15.92 53.52
N ASP A 23 15.10 15.87 54.33
CA ASP A 23 16.23 16.77 54.21
C ASP A 23 17.20 16.27 53.09
N LEU A 24 16.90 16.65 51.86
CA LEU A 24 17.67 16.28 50.66
C LEU A 24 19.08 16.84 50.64
N GLY A 25 19.44 17.74 51.60
CA GLY A 25 20.72 18.43 51.64
C GLY A 25 21.95 17.55 51.92
N ASN A 26 21.79 16.33 52.36
CA ASN A 26 22.87 15.49 52.87
C ASN A 26 23.17 14.21 52.04
N HIS A 27 22.56 14.01 50.88
CA HIS A 27 22.90 12.89 50.02
C HIS A 27 24.06 13.23 49.08
N THR A 28 25.10 12.40 49.10
CA THR A 28 26.15 12.46 48.07
C THR A 28 25.70 11.66 46.87
N LEU A 29 24.96 12.32 45.96
CA LEU A 29 24.42 11.68 44.78
C LEU A 29 25.49 11.35 43.73
N GLY A 30 25.31 10.22 43.06
CA GLY A 30 26.11 9.82 41.92
C GLY A 30 25.62 10.47 40.62
N GLU A 31 26.19 10.01 39.51
CA GLU A 31 25.79 10.45 38.19
C GLU A 31 24.38 9.88 37.84
N TRP A 32 23.68 10.61 36.99
CA TRP A 32 22.42 10.14 36.42
C TRP A 32 22.64 8.95 35.50
N THR A 33 21.80 7.93 35.61
CA THR A 33 21.75 6.79 34.71
C THR A 33 20.34 6.65 34.18
N VAL A 34 20.20 6.40 32.88
CA VAL A 34 18.88 6.12 32.28
C VAL A 34 18.34 4.81 32.86
N SER A 35 17.16 4.86 33.45
CA SER A 35 16.46 3.70 34.02
C SER A 35 15.34 3.22 33.08
N LYS A 36 14.82 4.12 32.24
CA LYS A 36 13.85 3.86 31.20
C LYS A 36 14.10 4.83 30.06
N ASP A 37 14.32 4.32 28.86
CA ASP A 37 14.47 5.12 27.66
C ASP A 37 13.16 5.82 27.30
N SER A 38 13.26 7.04 26.76
CA SER A 38 12.15 7.72 26.11
C SER A 38 11.89 7.12 24.73
N THR A 39 10.65 7.21 24.29
CA THR A 39 10.22 6.80 22.94
C THR A 39 9.52 7.96 22.24
N CYS A 40 9.15 7.76 20.98
CA CYS A 40 8.40 8.76 20.21
C CYS A 40 6.97 9.03 20.77
N VAL A 41 6.48 8.24 21.72
CA VAL A 41 5.14 8.37 22.30
C VAL A 41 5.13 8.45 23.84
N ALA A 42 6.25 8.18 24.50
CA ALA A 42 6.31 8.18 25.96
C ALA A 42 7.65 8.71 26.46
N GLY A 43 7.60 9.50 27.52
CA GLY A 43 8.79 9.94 28.26
C GLY A 43 9.50 8.77 28.93
N GLY A 44 10.79 8.96 29.10
CA GLY A 44 11.67 8.04 29.82
C GLY A 44 11.83 8.45 31.28
N GLN A 45 12.82 7.84 31.94
CA GLN A 45 13.17 8.15 33.31
C GLN A 45 14.66 7.94 33.54
N LYS A 46 15.29 8.82 34.25
CA LYS A 46 16.67 8.65 34.74
C LYS A 46 16.69 8.58 36.25
N THR A 47 17.67 7.91 36.79
CA THR A 47 17.86 7.72 38.23
C THR A 47 19.27 8.02 38.64
N ARG A 48 19.45 8.46 39.85
CA ARG A 48 20.75 8.52 40.53
C ARG A 48 20.66 8.04 41.95
N LYS A 49 21.71 7.42 42.42
CA LYS A 49 21.76 6.83 43.77
C LYS A 49 22.72 7.58 44.64
N CYS A 50 22.43 7.65 45.93
CA CYS A 50 23.39 8.14 46.92
C CYS A 50 24.54 7.15 47.02
N LYS A 51 25.76 7.68 47.08
CA LYS A 51 27.00 6.87 47.21
C LYS A 51 27.17 6.26 48.60
N VAL A 52 26.39 6.73 49.58
CA VAL A 52 26.56 6.39 51.00
C VAL A 52 25.37 5.59 51.55
N CYS A 53 24.19 5.79 51.02
CA CYS A 53 22.95 5.11 51.48
C CYS A 53 22.12 4.59 50.29
N SER A 54 21.03 3.92 50.56
CA SER A 54 20.14 3.34 49.56
C SER A 54 19.18 4.34 48.89
N TYR A 55 19.27 5.64 49.22
CA TYR A 55 18.42 6.66 48.59
C TYR A 55 18.61 6.73 47.11
N THR A 56 17.51 6.74 46.37
CA THR A 56 17.49 6.87 44.92
C THR A 56 16.58 8.05 44.55
N GLU A 57 17.09 8.91 43.67
CA GLU A 57 16.32 10.00 43.09
C GLU A 57 15.94 9.63 41.66
N TYR A 58 14.76 10.07 41.23
CA TYR A 58 14.19 9.82 39.93
C TYR A 58 13.87 11.14 39.26
N GLU A 59 14.10 11.23 37.96
CA GLU A 59 13.69 12.36 37.16
C GLU A 59 13.13 11.82 35.82
N ASP A 60 11.91 12.24 35.55
CA ASP A 60 11.28 11.90 34.27
C ASP A 60 11.91 12.72 33.14
N THR A 61 12.05 12.12 31.97
CA THR A 61 12.53 12.79 30.75
C THR A 61 11.38 12.94 29.76
N ASP A 62 11.49 13.97 28.94
CA ASP A 62 10.53 14.23 27.89
C ASP A 62 10.48 13.10 26.85
N ILE A 63 9.42 13.11 26.04
CA ILE A 63 9.27 12.27 24.85
C ILE A 63 10.41 12.60 23.90
N ASP A 64 11.04 11.59 23.34
CA ASP A 64 11.99 11.74 22.25
C ASP A 64 11.26 11.47 20.91
N SER A 65 10.89 12.54 20.22
CA SER A 65 10.15 12.47 18.96
C SER A 65 10.89 11.71 17.86
N ASP A 66 12.20 11.51 17.98
CA ASP A 66 13.03 10.82 17.00
C ASP A 66 13.30 9.35 17.36
N ALA A 67 12.97 8.95 18.60
CA ALA A 67 13.14 7.57 19.08
C ALA A 67 12.00 6.65 18.59
N HIS A 68 11.96 6.45 17.27
CA HIS A 68 11.01 5.54 16.62
C HIS A 68 11.51 4.10 16.62
N GLU A 69 10.62 3.16 16.91
CA GLU A 69 10.83 1.73 16.64
C GLU A 69 10.31 1.37 15.24
N TRP A 70 11.23 1.31 14.28
CA TRP A 70 10.89 1.02 12.90
C TRP A 70 10.72 -0.47 12.67
N GLU A 71 9.65 -0.84 11.94
CA GLU A 71 9.47 -2.20 11.44
C GLU A 71 10.59 -2.57 10.45
N GLU A 72 10.87 -3.86 10.32
CA GLU A 72 11.91 -4.37 9.41
C GLU A 72 11.40 -4.45 7.96
N ASP A 73 10.10 -4.72 7.79
CA ASP A 73 9.46 -4.95 6.50
C ASP A 73 8.66 -3.73 6.03
N TYR A 74 8.53 -3.62 4.71
CA TYR A 74 7.65 -2.64 4.09
C TYR A 74 6.19 -3.03 4.23
N THR A 75 5.36 -2.09 4.61
CA THR A 75 3.90 -2.23 4.64
C THR A 75 3.30 -1.47 3.47
N ILE A 76 2.33 -2.10 2.77
CA ILE A 76 1.62 -1.45 1.67
C ILE A 76 0.66 -0.40 2.25
N ASP A 77 0.95 0.88 1.98
CA ASP A 77 0.09 2.01 2.35
C ASP A 77 -1.10 2.16 1.41
N LYS A 78 -0.84 1.89 0.13
CA LYS A 78 -1.83 1.99 -0.93
C LYS A 78 -1.58 0.92 -1.98
N GLU A 79 -2.59 0.10 -2.22
CA GLU A 79 -2.54 -0.91 -3.28
C GLU A 79 -2.50 -0.26 -4.68
N PRO A 80 -1.60 -0.73 -5.56
CA PRO A 80 -1.62 -0.29 -6.95
C PRO A 80 -2.83 -0.85 -7.70
N THR A 81 -3.43 -0.03 -8.56
CA THR A 81 -4.50 -0.45 -9.48
C THR A 81 -3.95 -0.74 -10.87
N CYS A 82 -4.82 -1.01 -11.83
CA CYS A 82 -4.38 -1.19 -13.22
C CYS A 82 -3.68 0.06 -13.79
N THR A 83 -4.08 1.26 -13.35
CA THR A 83 -3.61 2.53 -13.93
C THR A 83 -2.98 3.48 -12.93
N ALA A 84 -3.23 3.28 -11.64
CA ALA A 84 -2.69 4.13 -10.60
C ALA A 84 -1.62 3.41 -9.79
N ALA A 85 -0.56 4.12 -9.48
CA ALA A 85 0.50 3.66 -8.59
C ALA A 85 -0.01 3.46 -7.17
N GLY A 86 0.57 2.49 -6.50
CA GLY A 86 0.50 2.26 -5.06
C GLY A 86 1.67 2.88 -4.32
N SER A 87 1.75 2.63 -3.04
CA SER A 87 2.88 3.00 -2.21
C SER A 87 3.08 2.02 -1.07
N GLU A 88 4.32 1.89 -0.65
CA GLU A 88 4.73 1.15 0.54
C GLU A 88 5.71 1.98 1.36
N SER A 89 5.76 1.76 2.65
CA SER A 89 6.69 2.42 3.55
C SER A 89 7.03 1.56 4.76
N ILE A 90 8.08 1.95 5.49
CA ILE A 90 8.41 1.36 6.79
C ILE A 90 7.69 2.18 7.86
N HIS A 91 6.90 1.50 8.69
CA HIS A 91 6.11 2.12 9.75
C HIS A 91 6.85 2.09 11.09
N CYS A 92 6.53 3.03 11.96
CA CYS A 92 6.88 2.93 13.36
C CYS A 92 5.85 2.06 14.09
N SER A 93 6.31 1.09 14.90
CA SER A 93 5.44 0.21 15.69
C SER A 93 4.68 0.94 16.81
N LEU A 94 5.14 2.14 17.20
CA LEU A 94 4.61 2.88 18.33
C LEU A 94 3.73 4.08 17.93
N CYS A 95 3.87 4.61 16.70
CA CYS A 95 3.13 5.79 16.23
C CYS A 95 2.88 5.72 14.72
N ASP A 96 2.21 6.74 14.18
CA ASP A 96 1.86 6.79 12.75
C ASP A 96 3.01 7.31 11.84
N ALA A 97 4.23 7.44 12.37
CA ALA A 97 5.38 7.88 11.58
C ALA A 97 5.76 6.83 10.52
N ARG A 98 6.19 7.32 9.38
CA ARG A 98 6.59 6.50 8.23
C ARG A 98 7.90 7.01 7.66
N LYS A 99 8.70 6.09 7.14
CA LYS A 99 9.95 6.42 6.43
C LYS A 99 10.12 5.56 5.19
N ASP A 100 11.10 5.91 4.35
CA ASP A 100 11.50 5.14 3.18
C ASP A 100 10.32 4.83 2.24
N ILE A 101 9.47 5.84 2.00
CA ILE A 101 8.28 5.72 1.15
C ILE A 101 8.70 5.39 -0.27
N LYS A 102 8.19 4.29 -0.82
CA LYS A 102 8.41 3.83 -2.19
C LYS A 102 7.11 3.80 -2.98
N GLU A 103 7.22 4.10 -4.24
CA GLU A 103 6.12 3.93 -5.18
C GLU A 103 6.08 2.50 -5.72
N ILE A 104 4.89 1.89 -5.74
CA ILE A 104 4.61 0.62 -6.39
C ILE A 104 4.00 0.92 -7.75
N SER A 105 4.64 0.47 -8.83
CA SER A 105 4.14 0.70 -10.19
C SER A 105 2.72 0.18 -10.39
N PRO A 106 1.91 0.82 -11.26
CA PRO A 106 0.60 0.30 -11.65
C PRO A 106 0.70 -1.12 -12.18
N LYS A 107 -0.30 -1.95 -11.87
CA LYS A 107 -0.34 -3.38 -12.28
C LYS A 107 -0.50 -3.56 -13.79
N GLY A 108 -0.97 -2.54 -14.50
CA GLY A 108 -1.36 -2.65 -15.89
C GLY A 108 -2.72 -3.34 -16.05
N HIS A 109 -3.18 -3.46 -17.30
CA HIS A 109 -4.41 -4.19 -17.60
C HIS A 109 -4.11 -5.63 -17.98
N ASP A 110 -4.83 -6.56 -17.37
CA ASP A 110 -4.90 -7.97 -17.76
C ASP A 110 -6.07 -8.15 -18.74
N TRP A 111 -5.78 -8.04 -20.04
CA TRP A 111 -6.79 -8.06 -21.08
C TRP A 111 -7.24 -9.48 -21.40
N SER A 112 -8.56 -9.67 -21.52
CA SER A 112 -9.14 -10.86 -22.12
C SER A 112 -8.78 -10.95 -23.61
N GLU A 113 -9.02 -12.11 -24.21
CA GLU A 113 -8.98 -12.24 -25.67
C GLU A 113 -9.99 -11.29 -26.36
N TRP A 114 -9.66 -10.88 -27.60
CA TRP A 114 -10.55 -10.09 -28.42
C TRP A 114 -11.78 -10.92 -28.82
N LYS A 115 -12.98 -10.38 -28.54
CA LYS A 115 -14.24 -10.96 -28.97
C LYS A 115 -14.83 -10.13 -30.10
N THR A 116 -15.08 -10.76 -31.26
CA THR A 116 -15.75 -10.11 -32.36
C THR A 116 -17.21 -9.85 -31.98
N LEU A 117 -17.64 -8.60 -32.13
CA LEU A 117 -19.02 -8.14 -31.94
C LEU A 117 -19.77 -8.06 -33.25
N VAL A 118 -19.07 -7.59 -34.29
CA VAL A 118 -19.57 -7.46 -35.65
C VAL A 118 -18.50 -7.99 -36.58
N GLU A 119 -18.83 -8.99 -37.36
CA GLU A 119 -17.94 -9.55 -38.38
C GLU A 119 -17.71 -8.51 -39.49
N PRO A 120 -16.45 -8.35 -39.96
CA PRO A 120 -16.19 -7.51 -41.11
C PRO A 120 -16.73 -8.15 -42.39
N THR A 121 -17.17 -7.33 -43.33
CA THR A 121 -17.54 -7.74 -44.68
C THR A 121 -16.61 -7.06 -45.70
N ILE A 122 -16.81 -7.32 -46.97
CA ILE A 122 -16.06 -6.62 -48.02
C ILE A 122 -16.47 -5.14 -48.18
N THR A 123 -17.67 -4.80 -47.68
CA THR A 123 -18.24 -3.43 -47.78
C THR A 123 -18.20 -2.67 -46.44
N SER A 124 -18.16 -3.36 -45.35
CA SER A 124 -18.19 -2.75 -43.98
C SER A 124 -17.10 -3.30 -43.07
N GLU A 125 -16.62 -2.42 -42.20
CA GLU A 125 -15.69 -2.81 -41.13
C GLU A 125 -16.45 -3.56 -40.04
N GLY A 126 -15.77 -4.53 -39.42
CA GLY A 126 -16.25 -5.20 -38.23
C GLY A 126 -15.86 -4.44 -36.95
N LYS A 127 -16.27 -4.99 -35.80
CA LYS A 127 -15.89 -4.50 -34.47
C LYS A 127 -15.55 -5.67 -33.58
N ALA A 128 -14.52 -5.49 -32.77
CA ALA A 128 -14.17 -6.38 -31.69
C ALA A 128 -13.97 -5.61 -30.40
N ASN A 129 -14.23 -6.24 -29.26
CA ASN A 129 -13.92 -5.70 -27.96
C ASN A 129 -13.13 -6.70 -27.12
N ARG A 130 -12.49 -6.18 -26.07
CA ARG A 130 -11.92 -6.94 -24.97
C ARG A 130 -12.15 -6.21 -23.67
N SER A 131 -12.05 -6.91 -22.55
CA SER A 131 -12.18 -6.32 -21.22
C SER A 131 -11.01 -6.70 -20.33
N CYS A 132 -10.64 -5.80 -19.44
CA CYS A 132 -9.66 -6.11 -18.40
C CYS A 132 -10.30 -7.03 -17.35
N ASN A 133 -9.65 -8.17 -17.06
CA ASN A 133 -10.12 -9.15 -16.08
C ASN A 133 -10.09 -8.62 -14.64
N VAL A 134 -9.30 -7.56 -14.38
CA VAL A 134 -9.11 -6.98 -13.04
C VAL A 134 -10.04 -5.81 -12.78
N CYS A 135 -10.11 -4.82 -13.69
CA CYS A 135 -10.87 -3.58 -13.46
C CYS A 135 -12.16 -3.47 -14.31
N GLY A 136 -12.39 -4.40 -15.26
CA GLY A 136 -13.57 -4.43 -16.08
C GLY A 136 -13.66 -3.39 -17.19
N ILE A 137 -12.65 -2.51 -17.33
CA ILE A 137 -12.61 -1.53 -18.42
C ILE A 137 -12.62 -2.25 -19.76
N LYS A 138 -13.32 -1.67 -20.74
CA LYS A 138 -13.45 -2.25 -22.08
C LYS A 138 -12.64 -1.43 -23.09
N GLU A 139 -12.08 -2.12 -24.06
CA GLU A 139 -11.43 -1.53 -25.22
C GLU A 139 -12.09 -2.08 -26.49
N GLU A 140 -12.31 -1.23 -27.46
CA GLU A 140 -12.89 -1.60 -28.76
C GLU A 140 -11.90 -1.30 -29.89
N LYS A 141 -11.94 -2.13 -30.93
CA LYS A 141 -11.20 -1.88 -32.17
C LYS A 141 -12.06 -2.18 -33.38
N ALA A 142 -11.83 -1.44 -34.46
CA ALA A 142 -12.36 -1.79 -35.77
C ALA A 142 -11.60 -2.99 -36.33
N LEU A 143 -12.31 -3.87 -36.98
CA LEU A 143 -11.74 -4.94 -37.83
C LEU A 143 -11.81 -4.47 -39.26
N SER A 144 -10.67 -4.52 -39.98
CA SER A 144 -10.60 -4.11 -41.37
C SER A 144 -11.58 -4.91 -42.24
N LYS A 145 -12.12 -4.25 -43.25
CA LYS A 145 -12.93 -4.91 -44.28
C LYS A 145 -12.18 -6.10 -44.84
N LEU A 146 -12.93 -7.14 -45.21
CA LEU A 146 -12.38 -8.29 -45.88
C LEU A 146 -11.91 -7.87 -47.28
N SER A 147 -10.75 -8.39 -47.70
CA SER A 147 -10.30 -8.27 -49.09
C SER A 147 -11.05 -9.28 -49.96
N GLY A 148 -11.59 -8.83 -51.08
CA GLY A 148 -12.30 -9.75 -51.98
C GLY A 148 -12.85 -9.06 -53.20
N LYS A 149 -13.25 -9.84 -54.21
CA LYS A 149 -13.91 -9.34 -55.41
C LYS A 149 -15.32 -8.84 -55.07
N LYS A 150 -15.68 -7.64 -55.50
CA LYS A 150 -17.02 -7.05 -55.27
C LYS A 150 -18.14 -7.71 -56.11
N GLU A 151 -17.85 -8.78 -56.80
CA GLU A 151 -18.82 -9.48 -57.58
C GLU A 151 -19.53 -10.54 -56.74
N TRP A 152 -20.85 -10.45 -56.74
CA TRP A 152 -21.70 -11.46 -56.12
C TRP A 152 -21.62 -12.75 -56.85
N LYS A 153 -21.45 -13.84 -56.16
CA LYS A 153 -21.71 -15.19 -56.63
C LYS A 153 -22.95 -15.71 -55.90
N HIS A 154 -23.68 -16.60 -56.51
CA HIS A 154 -24.89 -17.16 -55.96
C HIS A 154 -25.17 -18.58 -56.46
N ASP A 155 -25.94 -19.30 -55.71
CA ASP A 155 -26.65 -20.52 -56.15
C ASP A 155 -28.17 -20.30 -55.96
N GLU A 156 -28.93 -21.38 -55.83
CA GLU A 156 -30.37 -21.31 -55.67
C GLU A 156 -30.85 -20.75 -54.34
N ASN A 157 -29.99 -20.81 -53.30
CA ASN A 157 -30.39 -20.49 -51.91
C ASN A 157 -29.62 -19.31 -51.33
N LYS A 158 -28.35 -19.16 -51.74
CA LYS A 158 -27.40 -18.21 -51.13
C LYS A 158 -26.67 -17.35 -52.14
N HIS A 159 -26.23 -16.22 -51.65
CA HIS A 159 -25.27 -15.36 -52.34
C HIS A 159 -24.06 -15.10 -51.46
N TRP A 160 -22.91 -14.87 -52.09
CA TRP A 160 -21.64 -14.63 -51.36
C TRP A 160 -20.63 -13.88 -52.23
N HIS A 161 -19.62 -13.38 -51.54
CA HIS A 161 -18.38 -12.91 -52.23
C HIS A 161 -17.28 -13.93 -52.05
N VAL A 162 -16.22 -13.80 -52.82
CA VAL A 162 -14.98 -14.59 -52.69
C VAL A 162 -13.82 -13.69 -52.44
N ASP A 163 -12.88 -14.14 -51.62
CA ASP A 163 -11.59 -13.49 -51.42
C ASP A 163 -10.70 -13.68 -52.64
N ASP A 164 -9.50 -13.04 -52.60
CA ASP A 164 -8.51 -13.17 -53.70
C ASP A 164 -7.99 -14.59 -53.91
N ASN A 165 -8.16 -15.48 -52.89
CA ASN A 165 -7.78 -16.88 -52.91
C ASN A 165 -8.95 -17.80 -53.37
N GLY A 166 -10.15 -17.24 -53.55
CA GLY A 166 -11.34 -17.96 -53.97
C GLY A 166 -12.15 -18.56 -52.83
N ASN A 167 -11.83 -18.24 -51.58
CA ASN A 167 -12.63 -18.68 -50.42
C ASN A 167 -13.91 -17.87 -50.34
N ILE A 168 -15.01 -18.54 -49.90
CA ILE A 168 -16.29 -17.90 -49.66
C ILE A 168 -16.17 -17.01 -48.42
N ILE A 169 -16.61 -15.76 -48.56
CA ILE A 169 -16.72 -14.78 -47.50
C ILE A 169 -18.14 -14.22 -47.49
N ASP A 170 -18.66 -13.85 -46.32
CA ASP A 170 -19.96 -13.20 -46.12
C ASP A 170 -21.17 -13.85 -46.88
N ALA A 171 -21.25 -15.18 -46.86
CA ALA A 171 -22.41 -15.90 -47.44
C ALA A 171 -23.70 -15.61 -46.66
N ASP A 172 -24.77 -15.30 -47.37
CA ASP A 172 -26.09 -15.04 -46.80
C ASP A 172 -27.18 -15.69 -47.66
N ASP A 173 -28.35 -15.89 -47.04
CA ASP A 173 -29.50 -16.46 -47.73
C ASP A 173 -30.17 -15.42 -48.65
N HIS A 174 -30.85 -15.88 -49.72
CA HIS A 174 -31.58 -14.98 -50.60
C HIS A 174 -32.86 -14.44 -49.92
N GLU A 175 -32.93 -13.10 -49.75
CA GLU A 175 -34.19 -12.40 -49.44
C GLU A 175 -34.87 -11.96 -50.75
N PHE A 176 -35.87 -12.71 -51.23
CA PHE A 176 -36.61 -12.36 -52.44
C PHE A 176 -37.65 -11.28 -52.15
N LYS A 177 -37.62 -10.20 -52.93
CA LYS A 177 -38.66 -9.13 -52.92
C LYS A 177 -39.39 -9.09 -54.24
N TRP A 178 -40.72 -8.88 -54.19
CA TRP A 178 -41.49 -8.67 -55.38
C TRP A 178 -41.07 -7.37 -56.09
N VAL A 179 -40.72 -7.51 -57.34
CA VAL A 179 -40.44 -6.35 -58.23
C VAL A 179 -41.54 -6.28 -59.25
N VAL A 180 -42.20 -5.14 -59.35
CA VAL A 180 -43.19 -4.89 -60.38
C VAL A 180 -42.45 -4.43 -61.63
N ASP A 181 -42.44 -5.27 -62.64
CA ASP A 181 -41.97 -4.87 -63.96
C ASP A 181 -42.91 -3.76 -64.50
N LYS A 182 -42.37 -2.60 -64.68
CA LYS A 182 -43.07 -1.53 -65.41
C LYS A 182 -42.70 -1.67 -66.86
N GLU A 183 -43.60 -2.26 -67.66
CA GLU A 183 -43.57 -2.12 -69.13
C GLU A 183 -43.71 -0.66 -69.55
#